data_9dd3d7fe2a6b8026b711a46958ddfb29
#
_entry.id   9dd3d7fe2a6b8026b711a46958ddfb29
#
_cell.length_a   1.000
_cell.length_b   1.000
_cell.length_c   1.000
_cell.angle_alpha   90.00
_cell.angle_beta   90.00
_cell.angle_gamma   90.00
#
_symmetry.space_group_name_H-M   'P 1'
#
loop_
_entity.id
_entity.type
_entity.pdbx_description
1 polymer ?
#
loop_
_entity_poly.entity_id
_entity_poly.type
_entity_poly.pdbx_seq_one_letter_code
_entity_poly.pdbx_strand_id
1 'polypeptide(L)'
;MNRQETNEDVLILAIESSCDETAASVVKNGREVLSNVISSQIALHTLYGGVVPEIASRKHIEKINQVIESALAEADVTLEEITAIAVTYGPGLVGALLVGVAEAKALAYAAKKPL
;
A
#
# COMPACT_ATOMS: atom_id res chain seq x y z
N MET A 1 25.64 -17.51 -1.61
CA MET A 1 25.90 -16.09 -1.83
C MET A 1 25.17 -15.27 -0.77
N ASN A 2 25.80 -14.29 -0.25
CA ASN A 2 25.15 -13.42 0.70
C ASN A 2 24.78 -12.08 0.04
N ARG A 3 23.95 -11.32 0.70
CA ARG A 3 23.44 -10.07 0.14
C ARG A 3 24.52 -9.02 -0.08
N GLN A 4 25.57 -9.08 0.70
CA GLN A 4 26.65 -8.12 0.58
C GLN A 4 27.39 -8.27 -0.73
N GLU A 5 27.40 -9.45 -1.32
CA GLU A 5 28.04 -9.68 -2.61
C GLU A 5 27.26 -9.02 -3.74
N THR A 6 25.93 -9.01 -3.64
CA THR A 6 25.10 -8.31 -4.62
C THR A 6 25.03 -6.82 -4.32
N ASN A 7 25.27 -6.46 -3.07
CA ASN A 7 25.18 -5.09 -2.59
C ASN A 7 23.85 -4.43 -2.93
N GLU A 8 22.80 -5.21 -2.96
CA GLU A 8 21.46 -4.73 -3.30
C GLU A 8 20.51 -4.89 -2.13
N ASP A 9 19.75 -3.83 -1.89
CA ASP A 9 18.68 -3.87 -0.92
C ASP A 9 17.38 -4.29 -1.57
N VAL A 10 16.56 -5.01 -0.82
CA VAL A 10 15.21 -5.36 -1.26
C VAL A 10 14.24 -4.35 -0.67
N LEU A 11 13.58 -3.61 -1.54
CA LEU A 11 12.59 -2.61 -1.15
C LEU A 11 11.21 -3.09 -1.56
N ILE A 12 10.31 -3.21 -0.60
CA ILE A 12 8.94 -3.65 -0.84
C ILE A 12 7.99 -2.48 -0.59
N LEU A 13 7.16 -2.17 -1.59
CA LEU A 13 6.04 -1.25 -1.41
C LEU A 13 4.84 -2.07 -1.00
N ALA A 14 4.34 -1.88 0.21
CA ALA A 14 3.21 -2.63 0.74
C ALA A 14 1.96 -1.76 0.77
N ILE A 15 0.85 -2.29 0.29
CA ILE A 15 -0.42 -1.57 0.14
C ILE A 15 -1.51 -2.28 0.94
N GLU A 16 -2.28 -1.52 1.69
CA GLU A 16 -3.35 -2.02 2.54
C GLU A 16 -4.63 -1.20 2.34
N SER A 17 -5.73 -1.86 2.02
CA SER A 17 -7.05 -1.21 1.86
C SER A 17 -8.18 -2.10 2.34
N SER A 18 -7.95 -2.89 3.41
CA SER A 18 -8.88 -3.96 3.79
C SER A 18 -10.20 -3.49 4.39
N CYS A 19 -10.26 -2.35 5.04
CA CYS A 19 -11.49 -1.88 5.70
C CYS A 19 -11.61 -0.37 5.68
N ASP A 20 -11.16 0.29 6.75
CA ASP A 20 -11.36 1.72 6.95
C ASP A 20 -10.06 2.53 6.90
N GLU A 21 -8.97 1.90 6.54
CA GLU A 21 -7.69 2.57 6.37
C GLU A 21 -7.12 2.29 4.99
N THR A 22 -6.57 3.34 4.39
CA THR A 22 -5.76 3.21 3.18
C THR A 22 -4.34 3.47 3.61
N ALA A 23 -3.46 2.51 3.42
CA ALA A 23 -2.10 2.63 3.90
C ALA A 23 -1.10 2.14 2.87
N ALA A 24 0.09 2.73 2.90
CA ALA A 24 1.21 2.27 2.11
C ALA A 24 2.47 2.44 2.94
N SER A 25 3.38 1.50 2.80
CA SER A 25 4.66 1.55 3.48
C SER A 25 5.76 1.06 2.57
N VAL A 26 6.99 1.50 2.85
CA VAL A 26 8.17 0.97 2.18
C VAL A 26 9.00 0.27 3.24
N VAL A 27 9.28 -1.01 2.99
CA VAL A 27 10.03 -1.85 3.92
C VAL A 27 11.30 -2.32 3.23
N LYS A 28 12.42 -2.16 3.92
CA LYS A 28 13.74 -2.52 3.42
C LYS A 28 14.19 -3.83 4.03
N ASN A 29 14.55 -4.78 3.20
CA ASN A 29 15.11 -6.07 3.61
C ASN A 29 14.24 -6.83 4.61
N GLY A 30 12.92 -6.62 4.52
CA GLY A 30 11.96 -7.35 5.35
C GLY A 30 11.93 -6.98 6.82
N ARG A 31 12.66 -5.95 7.23
CA ARG A 31 12.73 -5.60 8.65
C ARG A 31 12.80 -4.11 8.97
N GLU A 32 13.28 -3.29 8.06
CA GLU A 32 13.39 -1.85 8.31
C GLU A 32 12.24 -1.12 7.61
N VAL A 33 11.37 -0.50 8.40
CA VAL A 33 10.25 0.28 7.88
C VAL A 33 10.75 1.68 7.55
N LEU A 34 10.89 2.00 6.28
CA LEU A 34 11.36 3.31 5.84
C LEU A 34 10.26 4.34 5.85
N SER A 35 9.02 3.91 5.63
CA SER A 35 7.86 4.79 5.70
C SER A 35 6.61 3.99 6.02
N ASN A 36 5.60 4.69 6.58
CA ASN A 36 4.32 4.08 6.86
C ASN A 36 3.28 5.20 6.89
N VAL A 37 2.50 5.31 5.82
CA VAL A 37 1.51 6.38 5.65
C VAL A 37 0.12 5.77 5.71
N ILE A 38 -0.71 6.32 6.59
CA ILE A 38 -2.06 5.81 6.84
C ILE A 38 -3.06 6.94 6.69
N SER A 39 -4.13 6.69 5.93
CA SER A 39 -5.28 7.57 5.83
C SER A 39 -6.48 6.82 6.40
N SER A 40 -6.95 7.21 7.58
CA SER A 40 -8.03 6.52 8.27
C SER A 40 -9.39 7.13 7.93
N GLN A 41 -10.41 6.26 7.86
CA GLN A 41 -11.81 6.64 7.66
C GLN A 41 -12.61 6.56 8.95
N ILE A 42 -11.98 6.33 10.09
CA ILE A 42 -12.68 6.08 11.36
C ILE A 42 -13.67 7.20 11.67
N ALA A 43 -13.25 8.45 11.56
CA ALA A 43 -14.12 9.58 11.87
C ALA A 43 -15.35 9.64 10.94
N LEU A 44 -15.17 9.31 9.65
CA LEU A 44 -16.27 9.29 8.70
C LEU A 44 -17.29 8.21 9.04
N HIS A 45 -16.82 6.99 9.28
CA HIS A 45 -17.71 5.87 9.57
C HIS A 45 -18.41 6.02 10.91
N THR A 46 -17.80 6.73 11.85
CA THR A 46 -18.45 7.02 13.15
C THR A 46 -19.74 7.81 12.97
N LEU A 47 -19.79 8.71 11.96
CA LEU A 47 -21.02 9.47 11.66
C LEU A 47 -22.18 8.56 11.24
N TYR A 48 -21.88 7.39 10.70
CA TYR A 48 -22.88 6.43 10.24
C TYR A 48 -23.09 5.27 11.20
N GLY A 49 -22.45 5.31 12.37
CA GLY A 49 -22.59 4.25 13.37
C GLY A 49 -21.79 3.00 13.10
N GLY A 50 -20.83 3.07 12.17
CA GLY A 50 -19.98 1.94 11.83
C GLY A 50 -19.51 2.00 10.38
N VAL A 51 -18.74 1.01 9.96
CA VAL A 51 -18.20 0.96 8.61
C VAL A 51 -19.31 0.75 7.59
N VAL A 52 -19.32 1.60 6.56
CA VAL A 52 -20.24 1.47 5.42
C VAL A 52 -19.39 1.00 4.23
N PRO A 53 -19.53 -0.25 3.76
CA PRO A 53 -18.64 -0.83 2.75
C PRO A 53 -18.50 -0.01 1.47
N GLU A 54 -19.58 0.53 0.96
CA GLU A 54 -19.55 1.32 -0.27
C GLU A 54 -18.77 2.63 -0.08
N ILE A 55 -18.94 3.29 1.07
CA ILE A 55 -18.21 4.51 1.38
C ILE A 55 -16.72 4.19 1.58
N ALA A 56 -16.42 3.09 2.25
CA ALA A 56 -15.04 2.66 2.45
C ALA A 56 -14.33 2.45 1.11
N SER A 57 -14.98 1.75 0.17
CA SER A 57 -14.39 1.50 -1.15
C SER A 57 -14.10 2.81 -1.88
N ARG A 58 -15.03 3.75 -1.86
CA ARG A 58 -14.83 5.04 -2.53
C ARG A 58 -13.70 5.85 -1.92
N LYS A 59 -13.57 5.82 -0.60
CA LYS A 59 -12.48 6.55 0.07
C LYS A 59 -11.12 5.95 -0.25
N HIS A 60 -11.02 4.64 -0.38
CA HIS A 60 -9.77 4.00 -0.82
C HIS A 60 -9.38 4.47 -2.22
N ILE A 61 -10.35 4.54 -3.15
CA ILE A 61 -10.09 5.01 -4.50
C ILE A 61 -9.56 6.45 -4.48
N GLU A 62 -10.15 7.30 -3.64
CA GLU A 62 -9.74 8.71 -3.55
C GLU A 62 -8.34 8.88 -2.95
N LYS A 63 -7.94 8.02 -2.03
CA LYS A 63 -6.73 8.22 -1.23
C LYS A 63 -5.53 7.39 -1.65
N ILE A 64 -5.74 6.31 -2.38
CA ILE A 64 -4.68 5.32 -2.61
C ILE A 64 -3.44 5.90 -3.29
N ASN A 65 -3.60 6.72 -4.31
CA ASN A 65 -2.45 7.31 -5.00
C ASN A 65 -1.69 8.28 -4.11
N GLN A 66 -2.41 9.08 -3.32
CA GLN A 66 -1.78 10.03 -2.40
C GLN A 66 -0.95 9.31 -1.34
N VAL A 67 -1.50 8.22 -0.80
CA VAL A 67 -0.85 7.44 0.24
C VAL A 67 0.42 6.77 -0.30
N ILE A 68 0.35 6.22 -1.52
CA ILE A 68 1.50 5.60 -2.17
C ILE A 68 2.58 6.63 -2.46
N GLU A 69 2.21 7.77 -3.03
CA GLU A 69 3.18 8.83 -3.31
C GLU A 69 3.85 9.33 -2.04
N SER A 70 3.06 9.52 -0.97
CA SER A 70 3.61 9.95 0.31
C SER A 70 4.56 8.91 0.91
N ALA A 71 4.22 7.62 0.79
CA ALA A 71 5.08 6.56 1.31
C ALA A 71 6.43 6.52 0.60
N LEU A 72 6.41 6.66 -0.73
CA LEU A 72 7.65 6.72 -1.51
C LEU A 72 8.47 7.95 -1.16
N ALA A 73 7.82 9.10 -1.03
CA ALA A 73 8.51 10.35 -0.68
C ALA A 73 9.13 10.30 0.71
N GLU A 74 8.40 9.79 1.71
CA GLU A 74 8.94 9.65 3.06
C GLU A 74 10.12 8.70 3.13
N ALA A 75 10.08 7.63 2.32
CA ALA A 75 11.18 6.68 2.26
C ALA A 75 12.34 7.20 1.40
N ASP A 76 12.14 8.31 0.71
CA ASP A 76 13.13 8.89 -0.21
C ASP A 76 13.54 7.90 -1.29
N VAL A 77 12.56 7.20 -1.86
CA VAL A 77 12.76 6.26 -2.96
C VAL A 77 11.77 6.52 -4.07
N THR A 78 12.12 6.07 -5.27
CA THR A 78 11.21 6.13 -6.42
C THR A 78 10.60 4.75 -6.67
N LEU A 79 9.52 4.71 -7.42
CA LEU A 79 8.90 3.44 -7.79
C LEU A 79 9.87 2.53 -8.55
N GLU A 80 10.78 3.12 -9.32
CA GLU A 80 11.79 2.36 -10.05
C GLU A 80 12.73 1.61 -9.11
N GLU A 81 13.00 2.15 -7.94
CA GLU A 81 13.87 1.53 -6.95
C GLU A 81 13.20 0.40 -6.16
N ILE A 82 11.87 0.31 -6.22
CA ILE A 82 11.11 -0.74 -5.53
C ILE A 82 11.41 -2.09 -6.18
N THR A 83 11.67 -3.10 -5.37
CA THR A 83 11.97 -4.46 -5.83
C THR A 83 10.69 -5.24 -6.14
N ALA A 84 9.68 -5.10 -5.29
CA ALA A 84 8.42 -5.83 -5.45
C ALA A 84 7.30 -5.09 -4.72
N ILE A 85 6.06 -5.43 -5.07
CA ILE A 85 4.87 -4.81 -4.47
C ILE A 85 4.09 -5.89 -3.72
N ALA A 86 3.72 -5.60 -2.48
CA ALA A 86 2.90 -6.45 -1.64
C ALA A 86 1.55 -5.80 -1.42
N VAL A 87 0.50 -6.59 -1.33
CA VAL A 87 -0.85 -6.08 -1.10
C VAL A 87 -1.63 -7.03 -0.23
N THR A 88 -2.44 -6.46 0.66
CA THR A 88 -3.38 -7.24 1.46
C THR A 88 -4.59 -7.59 0.58
N TYR A 89 -4.92 -8.88 0.49
CA TYR A 89 -6.11 -9.31 -0.25
C TYR A 89 -7.09 -10.13 0.58
N GLY A 90 -6.88 -10.20 1.87
CA GLY A 90 -7.80 -10.83 2.82
C GLY A 90 -7.19 -10.98 4.19
N PRO A 91 -8.02 -11.06 5.25
CA PRO A 91 -9.46 -10.78 5.26
C PRO A 91 -9.77 -9.30 5.20
N GLY A 92 -11.01 -8.94 4.82
CA GLY A 92 -11.46 -7.57 4.78
C GLY A 92 -12.71 -7.40 3.91
N LEU A 93 -13.13 -6.15 3.72
CA LEU A 93 -14.26 -5.84 2.85
C LEU A 93 -13.86 -6.05 1.40
N VAL A 94 -14.64 -6.84 0.65
CA VAL A 94 -14.29 -7.22 -0.72
C VAL A 94 -14.06 -6.01 -1.62
N GLY A 95 -14.99 -5.04 -1.61
CA GLY A 95 -14.83 -3.83 -2.42
C GLY A 95 -13.58 -3.03 -2.09
N ALA A 96 -13.29 -2.86 -0.80
CA ALA A 96 -12.11 -2.14 -0.34
C ALA A 96 -10.83 -2.89 -0.73
N LEU A 97 -10.79 -4.20 -0.51
CA LEU A 97 -9.64 -5.03 -0.89
C LEU A 97 -9.32 -4.92 -2.38
N LEU A 98 -10.36 -4.92 -3.22
CA LEU A 98 -10.18 -4.82 -4.67
C LEU A 98 -9.51 -3.52 -5.10
N VAL A 99 -9.72 -2.43 -4.39
CA VAL A 99 -9.05 -1.16 -4.70
C VAL A 99 -7.54 -1.31 -4.59
N GLY A 100 -7.05 -1.85 -3.47
CA GLY A 100 -5.62 -2.06 -3.28
C GLY A 100 -5.04 -3.06 -4.25
N VAL A 101 -5.74 -4.19 -4.47
CA VAL A 101 -5.29 -5.22 -5.39
C VAL A 101 -5.19 -4.69 -6.82
N ALA A 102 -6.19 -3.94 -7.27
CA ALA A 102 -6.18 -3.36 -8.61
C ALA A 102 -5.02 -2.38 -8.79
N GLU A 103 -4.79 -1.52 -7.80
CA GLU A 103 -3.70 -0.56 -7.86
C GLU A 103 -2.35 -1.26 -7.84
N ALA A 104 -2.19 -2.26 -6.97
CA ALA A 104 -0.94 -3.02 -6.87
C ALA A 104 -0.61 -3.72 -8.18
N LYS A 105 -1.62 -4.33 -8.82
CA LYS A 105 -1.43 -4.99 -10.12
C LYS A 105 -1.05 -3.98 -11.19
N ALA A 106 -1.71 -2.84 -11.23
CA ALA A 106 -1.44 -1.80 -12.21
C ALA A 106 -0.02 -1.27 -12.05
N LEU A 107 0.40 -0.99 -10.82
CA LEU A 107 1.77 -0.52 -10.54
C LEU A 107 2.81 -1.57 -10.89
N ALA A 108 2.57 -2.81 -10.49
CA ALA A 108 3.50 -3.91 -10.78
C ALA A 108 3.68 -4.08 -12.29
N TYR A 109 2.59 -4.03 -13.03
CA TYR A 109 2.63 -4.16 -14.49
C TYR A 109 3.35 -2.97 -15.12
N ALA A 110 2.96 -1.74 -14.76
CA ALA A 110 3.53 -0.53 -15.35
C ALA A 110 5.02 -0.39 -15.04
N ALA A 111 5.43 -0.72 -13.82
CA ALA A 111 6.82 -0.62 -13.39
C ALA A 111 7.63 -1.88 -13.67
N LYS A 112 6.99 -2.94 -14.17
CA LYS A 112 7.62 -4.26 -14.44
C LYS A 112 8.22 -4.84 -13.17
N LYS A 113 7.47 -4.79 -12.07
CA LYS A 113 7.88 -5.33 -10.77
C LYS A 113 7.04 -6.55 -10.40
N PRO A 114 7.61 -7.51 -9.66
CA PRO A 114 6.80 -8.62 -9.14
C PRO A 114 5.79 -8.13 -8.09
N LEU A 115 4.71 -8.84 -8.03
CA LEU A 115 3.64 -8.59 -7.08
C LEU A 115 3.67 -9.61 -5.96
#